data_633f55968aa2b3194e5c38b07adfebe3
#
_entry.id   633f55968aa2b3194e5c38b07adfebe3
#
_cell.length_a   1.000
_cell.length_b   1.000
_cell.length_c   1.000
_cell.angle_alpha   90.00
_cell.angle_beta   90.00
_cell.angle_gamma   90.00
#
_symmetry.space_group_name_H-M   'P 1'
#
loop_
_entity.id
_entity.type
_entity.pdbx_description
1 polymer ?
#
loop_
_entity_poly.entity_id
_entity_poly.type
_entity_poly.pdbx_seq_one_letter_code
_entity_poly.pdbx_strand_id
1 'polypeptide(L)'
;MNKTDSIARRILGWALNRWDRWYDCEKGVFIHDSEFQPEHNLGHAMLIVQKLEQYGFTFHTNGESEVSFNEVKGTGETLSQAITNAAYSLIEKHSVTNTSRVWQQLC
;
A
#
# COMPACT_ATOMS: atom_id res chain seq x y z
N MET A 1 -5.63 -11.28 8.93
CA MET A 1 -5.21 -9.91 8.59
C MET A 1 -5.91 -9.51 7.31
N ASN A 2 -6.51 -8.35 7.26
CA ASN A 2 -7.24 -7.93 6.06
C ASN A 2 -6.28 -7.33 5.03
N LYS A 3 -6.83 -7.05 3.85
CA LYS A 3 -6.07 -6.52 2.72
C LYS A 3 -5.38 -5.21 3.07
N THR A 4 -6.10 -4.30 3.70
CA THR A 4 -5.57 -2.97 4.06
C THR A 4 -4.42 -3.10 5.06
N ASP A 5 -4.57 -3.95 6.05
CA ASP A 5 -3.52 -4.18 7.05
C ASP A 5 -2.26 -4.74 6.39
N SER A 6 -2.43 -5.71 5.50
CA SER A 6 -1.29 -6.30 4.79
C SER A 6 -0.55 -5.26 3.99
N ILE A 7 -1.26 -4.38 3.30
CA ILE A 7 -0.67 -3.31 2.50
C ILE A 7 0.07 -2.33 3.41
N ALA A 8 -0.56 -1.91 4.49
CA ALA A 8 0.06 -0.95 5.40
C ALA A 8 1.35 -1.50 5.99
N ARG A 9 1.35 -2.75 6.42
CA ARG A 9 2.52 -3.36 7.05
C ARG A 9 3.60 -3.74 6.05
N ARG A 10 3.21 -4.33 4.93
CA ARG A 10 4.18 -4.94 4.00
C ARG A 10 4.66 -4.00 2.91
N ILE A 11 3.83 -3.09 2.48
CA ILE A 11 4.22 -2.13 1.43
C ILE A 11 4.64 -0.81 2.04
N LEU A 12 3.77 -0.22 2.87
CA LEU A 12 4.03 1.09 3.44
C LEU A 12 5.01 1.04 4.61
N GLY A 13 5.14 -0.11 5.26
CA GLY A 13 6.04 -0.26 6.38
C GLY A 13 5.55 0.43 7.65
N TRP A 14 4.26 0.64 7.75
CA TRP A 14 3.66 1.28 8.91
C TRP A 14 3.51 0.29 10.06
N ALA A 15 3.53 0.80 11.27
CA ALA A 15 3.31 0.02 12.47
C ALA A 15 2.01 0.46 13.13
N LEU A 16 1.21 -0.50 13.58
CA LEU A 16 -0.05 -0.22 14.26
C LEU A 16 0.23 -0.18 15.77
N ASN A 17 -0.18 0.90 16.43
CA ASN A 17 -0.02 1.01 17.87
C ASN A 17 -1.29 0.50 18.60
N ARG A 18 -1.24 0.53 19.93
CA ARG A 18 -2.34 0.01 20.76
C ARG A 18 -3.60 0.88 20.72
N TRP A 19 -3.53 2.05 20.12
CA TRP A 19 -4.70 2.94 19.96
C TRP A 19 -5.27 2.87 18.54
N ASP A 20 -4.94 1.79 17.81
CA ASP A 20 -5.42 1.54 16.44
C ASP A 20 -5.00 2.64 15.47
N ARG A 21 -3.81 3.18 15.64
CA ARG A 21 -3.26 4.17 14.73
C ARG A 21 -2.02 3.63 14.05
N TRP A 22 -2.00 3.79 12.75
CA TRP A 22 -0.80 3.49 11.96
C TRP A 22 0.20 4.60 12.12
N TYR A 23 1.45 4.24 12.34
CA TYR A 23 2.53 5.20 12.41
C TYR A 23 3.37 5.12 11.14
N ASP A 24 3.48 6.25 10.43
CA ASP A 24 4.35 6.41 9.26
C ASP A 24 5.65 7.03 9.76
N CYS A 25 6.68 6.22 9.92
CA CYS A 25 7.93 6.72 10.47
C CYS A 25 8.73 7.57 9.50
N GLU A 26 8.45 7.50 8.19
CA GLU A 26 9.07 8.40 7.25
C GLU A 26 8.59 9.83 7.44
N LYS A 27 7.32 10.01 7.66
CA LYS A 27 6.69 11.32 7.77
C LYS A 27 6.45 11.74 9.21
N GLY A 28 6.56 10.82 10.14
CA GLY A 28 6.31 11.10 11.55
C GLY A 28 4.86 11.42 11.87
N VAL A 29 3.93 10.81 11.14
CA VAL A 29 2.50 11.09 11.32
C VAL A 29 1.76 9.82 11.70
N PHE A 30 0.61 10.01 12.35
CA PHE A 30 -0.28 8.92 12.71
C PHE A 30 -1.56 9.04 11.90
N ILE A 31 -2.11 7.88 11.53
CA ILE A 31 -3.42 7.82 10.89
C ILE A 31 -4.22 6.69 11.54
N HIS A 32 -5.44 6.98 11.94
CA HIS A 32 -6.29 5.97 12.56
C HIS A 32 -6.59 4.87 11.54
N ASP A 33 -6.65 3.61 11.98
CA ASP A 33 -6.84 2.49 11.07
C ASP A 33 -8.15 2.59 10.28
N SER A 34 -9.19 3.16 10.89
CA SER A 34 -10.47 3.36 10.20
C SER A 34 -10.42 4.48 9.17
N GLU A 35 -9.43 5.34 9.23
CA GLU A 35 -9.27 6.44 8.28
C GLU A 35 -8.44 6.05 7.07
N PHE A 36 -7.62 5.02 7.19
CA PHE A 36 -6.82 4.56 6.05
C PHE A 36 -7.65 3.62 5.20
N GLN A 37 -8.21 4.15 4.13
CA GLN A 37 -9.12 3.44 3.25
C GLN A 37 -8.68 3.56 1.80
N PRO A 38 -7.61 2.87 1.40
CA PRO A 38 -7.09 3.02 0.04
C PRO A 38 -8.07 2.56 -1.04
N GLU A 39 -9.01 1.69 -0.71
CA GLU A 39 -10.02 1.26 -1.67
C GLU A 39 -11.04 2.35 -1.99
N HIS A 40 -11.19 3.32 -1.11
CA HIS A 40 -12.21 4.37 -1.23
C HIS A 40 -11.62 5.77 -1.28
N ASN A 41 -10.32 5.91 -1.12
CA ASN A 41 -9.65 7.20 -1.08
C ASN A 41 -8.44 7.18 -2.00
N LEU A 42 -8.53 7.90 -3.11
CA LEU A 42 -7.46 7.90 -4.10
C LEU A 42 -6.15 8.45 -3.53
N GLY A 43 -6.21 9.43 -2.65
CA GLY A 43 -5.01 9.92 -1.99
C GLY A 43 -4.28 8.84 -1.21
N HIS A 44 -5.03 8.00 -0.50
CA HIS A 44 -4.44 6.87 0.21
C HIS A 44 -3.89 5.83 -0.76
N ALA A 45 -4.61 5.57 -1.86
CA ALA A 45 -4.12 4.63 -2.87
C ALA A 45 -2.83 5.14 -3.52
N MET A 46 -2.70 6.43 -3.73
CA MET A 46 -1.50 7.01 -4.32
C MET A 46 -0.29 6.89 -3.40
N LEU A 47 -0.48 6.81 -2.08
CA LEU A 47 0.63 6.52 -1.18
C LEU A 47 1.22 5.15 -1.49
N ILE A 48 0.37 4.19 -1.81
CA ILE A 48 0.80 2.84 -2.21
C ILE A 48 1.61 2.90 -3.50
N VAL A 49 1.09 3.63 -4.49
CA VAL A 49 1.77 3.78 -5.78
C VAL A 49 3.16 4.38 -5.58
N GLN A 50 3.24 5.46 -4.82
CA GLN A 50 4.51 6.14 -4.59
C GLN A 50 5.52 5.21 -3.93
N LYS A 51 5.07 4.43 -2.96
CA LYS A 51 5.98 3.52 -2.25
C LYS A 51 6.46 2.41 -3.16
N LEU A 52 5.57 1.83 -3.96
CA LEU A 52 5.96 0.78 -4.90
C LEU A 52 6.90 1.30 -5.98
N GLU A 53 6.71 2.53 -6.43
CA GLU A 53 7.65 3.14 -7.36
C GLU A 53 9.03 3.32 -6.74
N GLN A 54 9.10 3.63 -5.46
CA GLN A 54 10.37 3.69 -4.74
C GLN A 54 11.06 2.32 -4.68
N TYR A 55 10.29 1.26 -4.68
CA TYR A 55 10.83 -0.10 -4.70
C TYR A 55 11.21 -0.57 -6.11
N GLY A 56 10.98 0.24 -7.13
CA GLY A 56 11.34 -0.09 -8.49
C GLY A 56 10.22 -0.67 -9.33
N PHE A 57 9.00 -0.68 -8.84
CA PHE A 57 7.85 -1.14 -9.63
C PHE A 57 7.39 -0.03 -10.57
N THR A 58 6.98 -0.42 -11.77
CA THR A 58 6.43 0.51 -12.76
C THR A 58 4.92 0.46 -12.70
N PHE A 59 4.31 1.62 -12.51
CA PHE A 59 2.86 1.75 -12.38
C PHE A 59 2.27 2.14 -13.73
N HIS A 60 1.28 1.38 -14.19
CA HIS A 60 0.53 1.66 -15.40
C HIS A 60 -0.96 1.60 -15.13
N THR A 61 -1.72 2.42 -15.82
CA THR A 61 -3.17 2.39 -15.75
C THR A 61 -3.74 2.05 -17.12
N ASN A 62 -4.86 1.35 -17.11
CA ASN A 62 -5.62 1.07 -18.33
C ASN A 62 -7.06 1.48 -18.05
N GLY A 63 -7.36 2.75 -18.29
CA GLY A 63 -8.61 3.34 -17.88
C GLY A 63 -8.66 3.57 -16.37
N GLU A 64 -9.85 3.55 -15.80
CA GLU A 64 -10.04 3.80 -14.39
C GLU A 64 -10.28 2.53 -13.58
N SER A 65 -10.38 1.40 -14.25
CA SER A 65 -10.76 0.15 -13.60
C SER A 65 -9.66 -0.91 -13.61
N GLU A 66 -8.54 -0.66 -14.29
CA GLU A 66 -7.44 -1.60 -14.33
C GLU A 66 -6.11 -0.87 -14.14
N VAL A 67 -5.26 -1.42 -13.29
CA VAL A 67 -3.90 -0.92 -13.11
C VAL A 67 -2.94 -2.10 -13.09
N SER A 68 -1.66 -1.82 -13.28
CA SER A 68 -0.64 -2.84 -13.11
C SER A 68 0.60 -2.25 -12.44
N PHE A 69 1.26 -3.10 -11.67
CA PHE A 69 2.60 -2.85 -11.16
C PHE A 69 3.48 -3.92 -11.81
N ASN A 70 4.32 -3.49 -12.75
CA ASN A 70 5.05 -4.40 -13.63
C ASN A 70 4.06 -5.34 -14.33
N GLU A 71 4.13 -6.65 -14.08
CA GLU A 71 3.27 -7.63 -14.72
C GLU A 71 2.02 -7.97 -13.91
N VAL A 72 1.92 -7.45 -12.68
CA VAL A 72 0.83 -7.80 -11.78
C VAL A 72 -0.30 -6.81 -11.95
N LYS A 73 -1.46 -7.30 -12.32
CA LYS A 73 -2.64 -6.48 -12.61
C LYS A 73 -3.66 -6.54 -11.49
N GLY A 74 -4.38 -5.45 -11.33
CA GLY A 74 -5.52 -5.40 -10.44
C GLY A 74 -6.66 -4.65 -11.10
N THR A 75 -7.88 -5.06 -10.78
CA THR A 75 -9.09 -4.42 -11.31
C THR A 75 -10.00 -4.02 -10.16
N GLY A 76 -10.88 -3.09 -10.41
CA GLY A 76 -11.86 -2.63 -9.45
C GLY A 76 -12.86 -1.71 -10.10
N GLU A 77 -13.86 -1.31 -9.34
CA GLU A 77 -14.87 -0.38 -9.84
C GLU A 77 -14.35 1.05 -9.93
N THR A 78 -13.33 1.36 -9.15
CA THR A 78 -12.69 2.67 -9.16
C THR A 78 -11.20 2.50 -9.26
N LEU A 79 -10.50 3.57 -9.59
CA LEU A 79 -9.04 3.56 -9.66
C LEU A 79 -8.44 3.20 -8.30
N SER A 80 -8.99 3.76 -7.22
CA SER A 80 -8.53 3.46 -5.85
C SER A 80 -8.62 1.98 -5.55
N GLN A 81 -9.73 1.35 -5.93
CA GLN A 81 -9.94 -0.07 -5.70
C GLN A 81 -8.99 -0.91 -6.55
N ALA A 82 -8.81 -0.54 -7.82
CA ALA A 82 -7.91 -1.24 -8.71
C ALA A 82 -6.47 -1.19 -8.19
N ILE A 83 -6.01 -0.03 -7.73
CA ILE A 83 -4.68 0.13 -7.16
C ILE A 83 -4.50 -0.78 -5.94
N THR A 84 -5.47 -0.75 -5.04
CA THR A 84 -5.41 -1.56 -3.83
C THR A 84 -5.38 -3.04 -4.15
N ASN A 85 -6.20 -3.48 -5.09
CA ASN A 85 -6.25 -4.89 -5.49
C ASN A 85 -4.93 -5.32 -6.16
N ALA A 86 -4.37 -4.49 -7.02
CA ALA A 86 -3.09 -4.79 -7.66
C ALA A 86 -1.97 -4.89 -6.62
N ALA A 87 -1.93 -3.97 -5.68
CA ALA A 87 -0.93 -3.98 -4.61
C ALA A 87 -1.04 -5.24 -3.75
N TYR A 88 -2.25 -5.64 -3.42
CA TYR A 88 -2.46 -6.85 -2.63
C TYR A 88 -2.02 -8.09 -3.41
N SER A 89 -2.27 -8.12 -4.73
CA SER A 89 -1.81 -9.22 -5.57
C SER A 89 -0.28 -9.30 -5.60
N LEU A 90 0.41 -8.17 -5.57
CA LEU A 90 1.87 -8.16 -5.46
C LEU A 90 2.33 -8.85 -4.19
N ILE A 91 1.68 -8.54 -3.07
CA ILE A 91 2.02 -9.16 -1.78
C ILE A 91 1.89 -10.68 -1.87
N GLU A 92 0.81 -11.15 -2.46
CA GLU A 92 0.55 -12.58 -2.56
C GLU A 92 1.51 -13.29 -3.49
N LYS A 93 1.84 -12.66 -4.64
CA LYS A 93 2.65 -13.32 -5.67
C LYS A 93 4.14 -13.20 -5.45
N HIS A 94 4.59 -12.07 -4.90
CA HIS A 94 6.02 -11.77 -4.83
C HIS A 94 6.50 -11.55 -3.41
N SER A 95 5.65 -11.75 -2.42
CA SER A 95 5.98 -11.55 -1.02
C SER A 95 6.61 -10.18 -0.77
N VAL A 96 6.09 -9.16 -1.43
CA VAL A 96 6.58 -7.80 -1.28
C VAL A 96 6.40 -7.37 0.16
N THR A 97 7.46 -6.90 0.77
CA THR A 97 7.42 -6.37 2.12
C THR A 97 8.33 -5.17 2.18
N ASN A 98 8.10 -4.33 3.16
CA ASN A 98 9.09 -3.33 3.53
C ASN A 98 10.17 -4.06 4.30
N THR A 99 11.12 -4.62 3.56
CA THR A 99 12.09 -5.56 4.09
C THR A 99 13.35 -4.92 4.58
N SER A 100 13.48 -3.65 4.48
CA SER A 100 14.66 -2.98 5.00
C SER A 100 14.61 -3.05 6.51
N ARG A 101 15.16 -4.11 7.06
CA ARG A 101 15.14 -4.33 8.50
C ARG A 101 15.84 -3.22 9.25
N VAL A 102 16.88 -2.68 8.65
CA VAL A 102 17.63 -1.60 9.24
C VAL A 102 16.71 -0.41 9.46
N TRP A 103 15.94 -0.08 8.46
CA TRP A 103 15.13 1.10 8.57
C TRP A 103 13.86 0.89 9.39
N GLN A 104 13.39 -0.34 9.49
CA GLN A 104 12.36 -0.65 10.45
C GLN A 104 12.85 -0.42 11.89
N GLN A 105 14.11 -0.69 12.12
CA GLN A 105 14.71 -0.47 13.43
C GLN A 105 14.91 1.00 13.73
N LEU A 106 14.93 1.83 12.72
CA LEU A 106 15.07 3.28 12.89
C LEU A 106 13.77 3.93 13.36
N CYS A 107 12.69 3.22 13.23
CA CYS A 107 11.42 3.66 13.76
C CYS A 107 11.30 3.26 15.24
#